data_a99f27c4c2b58296738e7e1c0bc00cbe
#
_entry.id   a99f27c4c2b58296738e7e1c0bc00cbe
#
_cell.length_a   1.000
_cell.length_b   1.000
_cell.length_c   1.000
_cell.angle_alpha   90.00
_cell.angle_beta   90.00
_cell.angle_gamma   90.00
#
_symmetry.space_group_name_H-M   'P 1'
#
loop_
_entity.id
_entity.type
_entity.pdbx_description
1 polymer ?
#
loop_
_entity_poly.entity_id
_entity_poly.type
_entity_poly.pdbx_seq_one_letter_code
_entity_poly.pdbx_strand_id
1 'polypeptide(L)'
;MKLLVIRPVIPTPRLHELTGELGGDELARLCGSTAGIEISYLPFGPASVECEYDDVAAAAGVCHVVAGRAKEVDGILVDCFVDPGVDAARELAPGVPVLGAGAAALACAALLGDRVSIITVVEPVARMIQRRARRHGMQDHLARTRYINVPVLATTDRERLVQLIRGQAKEAVEQEGADVILLGCTGFRGLAREVGAGLNAMGARQVPVLDPTVTALKMLESLAALGLAQSGAAFARPPEKVRTFS
;
A
#
# COMPACT_ATOMS: atom_id res chain seq x y z
N MET A 1 -8.96 20.02 -1.67
CA MET A 1 -8.02 19.00 -2.17
C MET A 1 -8.82 17.75 -2.51
N LYS A 2 -8.59 17.19 -3.70
CA LYS A 2 -9.24 15.97 -4.20
C LYS A 2 -8.17 14.91 -4.45
N LEU A 3 -8.24 13.77 -3.76
CA LEU A 3 -7.29 12.67 -3.88
C LEU A 3 -7.96 11.46 -4.55
N LEU A 4 -7.24 10.81 -5.47
CA LEU A 4 -7.66 9.57 -6.10
C LEU A 4 -6.92 8.39 -5.47
N VAL A 5 -7.67 7.44 -4.93
CA VAL A 5 -7.14 6.18 -4.43
C VAL A 5 -7.49 5.07 -5.42
N ILE A 6 -6.49 4.53 -6.08
CA ILE A 6 -6.65 3.43 -7.03
C ILE A 6 -6.41 2.12 -6.31
N ARG A 7 -7.45 1.31 -6.18
CA ARG A 7 -7.33 -0.11 -5.78
C ARG A 7 -6.97 -0.92 -7.03
N PRO A 8 -5.76 -1.49 -7.11
CA PRO A 8 -5.25 -2.06 -8.37
C PRO A 8 -5.78 -3.48 -8.62
N VAL A 9 -7.09 -3.62 -8.53
CA VAL A 9 -7.86 -4.86 -8.72
C VAL A 9 -9.17 -4.55 -9.44
N ILE A 10 -9.75 -5.54 -10.12
CA ILE A 10 -11.10 -5.42 -10.67
C ILE A 10 -12.15 -5.55 -9.56
N PRO A 11 -13.29 -4.87 -9.66
CA PRO A 11 -14.39 -5.04 -8.71
C PRO A 11 -14.99 -6.45 -8.85
N THR A 12 -15.05 -7.18 -7.73
CA THR A 12 -15.67 -8.50 -7.65
C THR A 12 -16.59 -8.56 -6.45
N PRO A 13 -17.66 -9.40 -6.45
CA PRO A 13 -18.52 -9.56 -5.28
C PRO A 13 -17.70 -9.91 -4.02
N ARG A 14 -16.72 -10.79 -4.18
CA ARG A 14 -15.83 -11.18 -3.07
C ARG A 14 -15.00 -10.04 -2.52
N LEU A 15 -14.54 -9.14 -3.37
CA LEU A 15 -13.81 -7.94 -2.93
C LEU A 15 -14.71 -7.00 -2.12
N HIS A 16 -15.98 -6.84 -2.52
CA HIS A 16 -16.96 -6.06 -1.75
C HIS A 16 -17.21 -6.66 -0.36
N GLU A 17 -17.30 -7.99 -0.24
CA GLU A 17 -17.41 -8.66 1.07
C GLU A 17 -16.19 -8.40 1.96
N LEU A 18 -14.97 -8.36 1.38
CA LEU A 18 -13.71 -8.17 2.10
C LEU A 18 -13.46 -6.75 2.54
N THR A 19 -13.72 -5.79 1.65
CA THR A 19 -13.36 -4.39 1.90
C THR A 19 -14.46 -3.63 2.63
N GLY A 20 -15.65 -4.25 2.79
CA GLY A 20 -16.87 -3.51 3.07
C GLY A 20 -17.06 -2.47 1.96
N GLU A 21 -18.06 -1.67 2.03
CA GLU A 21 -18.23 -0.50 1.17
C GLU A 21 -17.39 0.69 1.68
N LEU A 22 -16.10 0.46 1.98
CA LEU A 22 -15.20 1.55 2.37
C LEU A 22 -15.10 2.55 1.22
N GLY A 23 -16.06 3.45 1.19
CA GLY A 23 -16.08 4.61 0.30
C GLY A 23 -14.99 5.63 0.68
N GLY A 24 -14.85 6.66 -0.14
CA GLY A 24 -13.88 7.72 0.10
C GLY A 24 -14.04 8.40 1.46
N ASP A 25 -15.29 8.65 1.89
CA ASP A 25 -15.59 9.31 3.17
C ASP A 25 -15.16 8.47 4.39
N GLU A 26 -15.30 7.15 4.30
CA GLU A 26 -14.90 6.26 5.38
C GLU A 26 -13.39 6.13 5.45
N LEU A 27 -12.72 6.08 4.30
CA LEU A 27 -11.26 6.11 4.24
C LEU A 27 -10.72 7.45 4.76
N ALA A 28 -11.36 8.58 4.43
CA ALA A 28 -11.01 9.89 4.97
C ALA A 28 -11.12 9.92 6.49
N ARG A 29 -12.21 9.40 7.06
CA ARG A 29 -12.40 9.31 8.51
C ARG A 29 -11.34 8.42 9.18
N LEU A 30 -11.05 7.25 8.59
CA LEU A 30 -10.02 6.33 9.10
C LEU A 30 -8.64 6.99 9.16
N CYS A 31 -8.31 7.78 8.14
CA CYS A 31 -7.02 8.48 8.02
C CYS A 31 -6.98 9.83 8.74
N GLY A 32 -8.12 10.33 9.26
CA GLY A 32 -8.21 11.71 9.76
C GLY A 32 -7.87 12.73 8.67
N SER A 33 -8.31 12.48 7.45
CA SER A 33 -8.12 13.37 6.29
C SER A 33 -9.31 14.31 6.13
N THR A 34 -9.03 15.53 5.69
CA THR A 34 -10.04 16.52 5.27
C THR A 34 -10.16 16.63 3.75
N ALA A 35 -9.36 15.87 3.01
CA ALA A 35 -9.44 15.81 1.56
C ALA A 35 -10.68 15.02 1.10
N GLY A 36 -11.26 15.41 -0.02
CA GLY A 36 -12.22 14.60 -0.74
C GLY A 36 -11.48 13.39 -1.37
N ILE A 37 -11.85 12.20 -0.95
CA ILE A 37 -11.22 10.96 -1.46
C ILE A 37 -12.16 10.28 -2.42
N GLU A 38 -11.69 10.03 -3.63
CA GLU A 38 -12.38 9.22 -4.63
C GLU A 38 -11.67 7.89 -4.78
N ILE A 39 -12.44 6.79 -4.79
CA ILE A 39 -11.90 5.44 -4.97
C ILE A 39 -12.18 4.98 -6.40
N SER A 40 -11.16 4.47 -7.07
CA SER A 40 -11.27 3.84 -8.38
C SER A 40 -10.75 2.41 -8.34
N TYR A 41 -11.41 1.54 -9.07
CA TYR A 41 -10.96 0.19 -9.37
C TYR A 41 -10.45 0.11 -10.80
N LEU A 42 -9.78 -0.97 -11.14
CA LEU A 42 -9.31 -1.20 -12.50
C LEU A 42 -10.45 -1.64 -13.42
N PRO A 43 -10.50 -1.16 -14.67
CA PRO A 43 -11.45 -1.66 -15.66
C PRO A 43 -11.07 -3.06 -16.17
N PHE A 44 -9.80 -3.45 -16.04
CA PHE A 44 -9.25 -4.77 -16.33
C PHE A 44 -8.04 -5.03 -15.45
N GLY A 45 -7.73 -6.30 -15.18
CA GLY A 45 -6.64 -6.70 -14.32
C GLY A 45 -7.01 -7.88 -13.44
N PRO A 46 -6.25 -8.15 -12.37
CA PRO A 46 -6.50 -9.25 -11.46
C PRO A 46 -7.59 -8.91 -10.42
N ALA A 47 -8.16 -9.94 -9.81
CA ALA A 47 -9.06 -9.82 -8.65
C ALA A 47 -8.30 -9.55 -7.33
N SER A 48 -7.04 -9.97 -7.26
CA SER A 48 -6.08 -9.70 -6.18
C SER A 48 -4.66 -9.68 -6.75
N VAL A 49 -3.70 -9.10 -6.02
CA VAL A 49 -2.29 -9.09 -6.43
C VAL A 49 -1.51 -9.95 -5.46
N GLU A 50 -1.16 -11.17 -5.89
CA GLU A 50 -0.49 -12.17 -5.05
C GLU A 50 0.79 -12.76 -5.69
N CYS A 51 1.09 -12.38 -6.93
CA CYS A 51 2.30 -12.78 -7.65
C CYS A 51 2.75 -11.69 -8.64
N GLU A 52 3.94 -11.87 -9.25
CA GLU A 52 4.48 -10.93 -10.25
C GLU A 52 3.60 -10.82 -11.51
N TYR A 53 2.91 -11.89 -11.89
CA TYR A 53 2.00 -11.86 -13.03
C TYR A 53 0.80 -10.95 -12.77
N ASP A 54 0.23 -11.04 -11.55
CA ASP A 54 -0.85 -10.16 -11.12
C ASP A 54 -0.38 -8.70 -11.06
N ASP A 55 0.84 -8.46 -10.56
CA ASP A 55 1.45 -7.12 -10.48
C ASP A 55 1.56 -6.48 -11.85
N VAL A 56 2.04 -7.21 -12.86
CA VAL A 56 2.13 -6.73 -14.25
C VAL A 56 0.76 -6.43 -14.83
N ALA A 57 -0.21 -7.32 -14.63
CA ALA A 57 -1.58 -7.12 -15.11
C ALA A 57 -2.26 -5.91 -14.43
N ALA A 58 -2.05 -5.75 -13.13
CA ALA A 58 -2.53 -4.60 -12.37
C ALA A 58 -1.88 -3.30 -12.82
N ALA A 59 -0.57 -3.30 -13.09
CA ALA A 59 0.18 -2.12 -13.53
C ALA A 59 -0.40 -1.49 -14.80
N ALA A 60 -0.80 -2.32 -15.77
CA ALA A 60 -1.43 -1.83 -17.00
C ALA A 60 -2.77 -1.12 -16.71
N GLY A 61 -3.60 -1.72 -15.83
CA GLY A 61 -4.87 -1.12 -15.39
C GLY A 61 -4.68 0.19 -14.62
N VAL A 62 -3.67 0.27 -13.74
CA VAL A 62 -3.30 1.50 -13.02
C VAL A 62 -2.94 2.60 -14.02
N CYS A 63 -2.07 2.31 -14.98
CA CYS A 63 -1.69 3.28 -16.02
C CYS A 63 -2.91 3.78 -16.81
N HIS A 64 -3.85 2.91 -17.14
CA HIS A 64 -5.08 3.28 -17.84
C HIS A 64 -5.91 4.29 -17.01
N VAL A 65 -6.13 4.01 -15.72
CA VAL A 65 -6.88 4.91 -14.83
C VAL A 65 -6.17 6.25 -14.69
N VAL A 66 -4.86 6.25 -14.46
CA VAL A 66 -4.06 7.48 -14.27
C VAL A 66 -4.08 8.34 -15.54
N ALA A 67 -3.91 7.75 -16.73
CA ALA A 67 -3.94 8.48 -17.98
C ALA A 67 -5.26 9.24 -18.20
N GLY A 68 -6.38 8.68 -17.74
CA GLY A 68 -7.72 9.30 -17.84
C GLY A 68 -8.03 10.31 -16.73
N ARG A 69 -7.42 10.18 -15.55
CA ARG A 69 -7.89 10.88 -14.34
C ARG A 69 -6.89 11.86 -13.71
N ALA A 70 -5.59 11.81 -14.09
CA ALA A 70 -4.55 12.60 -13.42
C ALA A 70 -4.84 14.11 -13.39
N LYS A 71 -5.48 14.66 -14.43
CA LYS A 71 -5.79 16.11 -14.51
C LYS A 71 -6.95 16.59 -13.64
N GLU A 72 -7.67 15.68 -13.02
CA GLU A 72 -8.88 15.95 -12.25
C GLU A 72 -8.65 15.97 -10.73
N VAL A 73 -7.42 15.65 -10.30
CA VAL A 73 -7.09 15.41 -8.89
C VAL A 73 -5.78 16.05 -8.47
N ASP A 74 -5.64 16.30 -7.17
CA ASP A 74 -4.46 16.93 -6.59
C ASP A 74 -3.41 15.88 -6.14
N GLY A 75 -3.76 14.60 -6.13
CA GLY A 75 -2.84 13.52 -5.78
C GLY A 75 -3.43 12.15 -6.05
N ILE A 76 -2.56 11.16 -6.28
CA ILE A 76 -2.93 9.78 -6.62
C ILE A 76 -2.21 8.80 -5.68
N LEU A 77 -2.96 7.89 -5.06
CA LEU A 77 -2.45 6.76 -4.29
C LEU A 77 -2.76 5.46 -5.02
N VAL A 78 -1.74 4.65 -5.29
CA VAL A 78 -1.92 3.24 -5.68
C VAL A 78 -1.98 2.41 -4.40
N ASP A 79 -3.18 1.96 -4.02
CA ASP A 79 -3.47 1.30 -2.75
C ASP A 79 -3.17 -0.21 -2.81
N CYS A 80 -1.90 -0.55 -2.97
CA CYS A 80 -1.35 -1.90 -2.91
C CYS A 80 0.08 -1.87 -2.42
N PHE A 81 0.46 -2.79 -1.55
CA PHE A 81 1.79 -2.78 -0.93
C PHE A 81 2.94 -3.06 -1.91
N VAL A 82 2.69 -3.75 -3.01
CA VAL A 82 3.72 -4.01 -4.03
C VAL A 82 3.82 -2.92 -5.10
N ASP A 83 3.02 -1.85 -5.01
CA ASP A 83 3.08 -0.64 -5.82
C ASP A 83 3.00 -0.88 -7.35
N PRO A 84 2.00 -1.63 -7.87
CA PRO A 84 1.91 -1.96 -9.28
C PRO A 84 1.80 -0.70 -10.15
N GLY A 85 2.70 -0.55 -11.12
CA GLY A 85 2.68 0.51 -12.12
C GLY A 85 2.97 1.93 -11.60
N VAL A 86 3.39 2.11 -10.35
CA VAL A 86 3.61 3.45 -9.74
C VAL A 86 4.60 4.30 -10.53
N ASP A 87 5.74 3.73 -10.98
CA ASP A 87 6.73 4.51 -11.72
C ASP A 87 6.18 4.97 -13.09
N ALA A 88 5.46 4.11 -13.79
CA ALA A 88 4.80 4.48 -15.05
C ALA A 88 3.64 5.49 -14.82
N ALA A 89 2.92 5.37 -13.71
CA ALA A 89 1.88 6.32 -13.31
C ALA A 89 2.45 7.73 -13.07
N ARG A 90 3.64 7.84 -12.50
CA ARG A 90 4.37 9.10 -12.31
C ARG A 90 4.67 9.81 -13.64
N GLU A 91 5.06 9.06 -14.66
CA GLU A 91 5.29 9.59 -16.02
C GLU A 91 4.00 10.11 -16.67
N LEU A 92 2.84 9.51 -16.33
CA LEU A 92 1.53 9.86 -16.89
C LEU A 92 0.85 11.02 -16.15
N ALA A 93 1.31 11.37 -14.94
CA ALA A 93 0.74 12.40 -14.08
C ALA A 93 1.72 13.54 -13.78
N PRO A 94 2.27 14.26 -14.79
CA PRO A 94 3.22 15.34 -14.54
C PRO A 94 2.59 16.44 -13.70
N GLY A 95 3.28 16.81 -12.60
CA GLY A 95 2.81 17.85 -11.67
C GLY A 95 1.79 17.38 -10.63
N VAL A 96 1.35 16.12 -10.67
CA VAL A 96 0.48 15.50 -9.67
C VAL A 96 1.26 14.44 -8.90
N PRO A 97 1.35 14.52 -7.55
CA PRO A 97 2.08 13.52 -6.78
C PRO A 97 1.41 12.14 -6.89
N VAL A 98 2.21 11.11 -7.19
CA VAL A 98 1.78 9.71 -7.22
C VAL A 98 2.57 8.91 -6.22
N LEU A 99 1.91 8.34 -5.23
CA LEU A 99 2.50 7.45 -4.24
C LEU A 99 1.97 6.03 -4.39
N GLY A 100 2.82 5.07 -4.09
CA GLY A 100 2.44 3.70 -3.81
C GLY A 100 2.41 3.47 -2.31
N ALA A 101 1.47 2.65 -1.86
CA ALA A 101 1.28 2.39 -0.43
C ALA A 101 2.51 1.73 0.21
N GLY A 102 3.19 0.84 -0.52
CA GLY A 102 4.37 0.15 -0.02
C GLY A 102 5.58 1.05 0.15
N ALA A 103 5.97 1.78 -0.91
CA ALA A 103 7.13 2.68 -0.88
C ALA A 103 6.96 3.79 0.17
N ALA A 104 5.76 4.40 0.25
CA ALA A 104 5.47 5.44 1.22
C ALA A 104 5.55 4.91 2.66
N ALA A 105 4.94 3.76 2.92
CA ALA A 105 4.96 3.17 4.25
C ALA A 105 6.35 2.69 4.68
N LEU A 106 7.15 2.15 3.76
CA LEU A 106 8.56 1.81 4.00
C LEU A 106 9.39 3.04 4.38
N ALA A 107 9.26 4.12 3.62
CA ALA A 107 9.96 5.37 3.92
C ALA A 107 9.58 5.93 5.30
N CYS A 108 8.30 5.89 5.64
CA CYS A 108 7.82 6.30 6.97
C CYS A 108 8.35 5.36 8.08
N ALA A 109 8.35 4.05 7.86
CA ALA A 109 8.83 3.07 8.83
C ALA A 109 10.30 3.31 9.20
N ALA A 110 11.16 3.66 8.22
CA ALA A 110 12.56 3.99 8.46
C ALA A 110 12.80 5.25 9.29
N LEU A 111 11.80 6.12 9.45
CA LEU A 111 11.87 7.27 10.35
C LEU A 111 11.51 6.89 11.79
N LEU A 112 10.96 5.71 12.03
CA LEU A 112 10.43 5.27 13.32
C LEU A 112 11.32 4.23 14.02
N GLY A 113 12.19 3.57 13.28
CA GLY A 113 13.11 2.58 13.82
C GLY A 113 14.10 2.07 12.79
N ASP A 114 15.04 1.24 13.25
CA ASP A 114 16.13 0.73 12.46
C ASP A 114 15.87 -0.66 11.84
N ARG A 115 14.95 -1.43 12.47
CA ARG A 115 14.68 -2.82 12.11
C ARG A 115 13.18 -3.05 11.85
N VAL A 116 12.79 -2.88 10.58
CA VAL A 116 11.40 -3.01 10.16
C VAL A 116 11.09 -4.47 9.82
N SER A 117 10.08 -5.07 10.45
CA SER A 117 9.50 -6.33 10.00
C SER A 117 8.18 -6.09 9.29
N ILE A 118 8.03 -6.68 8.10
CA ILE A 118 6.82 -6.57 7.28
C ILE A 118 6.04 -7.87 7.40
N ILE A 119 4.74 -7.78 7.69
CA ILE A 119 3.86 -8.94 7.78
C ILE A 119 2.83 -8.87 6.66
N THR A 120 2.86 -9.85 5.76
CA THR A 120 1.98 -9.89 4.59
C THR A 120 1.11 -11.15 4.55
N VAL A 121 0.42 -11.38 3.44
CA VAL A 121 -0.60 -12.43 3.25
C VAL A 121 0.01 -13.80 2.96
N VAL A 122 0.77 -13.93 1.86
CA VAL A 122 1.32 -15.20 1.38
C VAL A 122 2.79 -15.06 1.00
N GLU A 123 3.49 -16.19 0.93
CA GLU A 123 4.93 -16.24 0.67
C GLU A 123 5.35 -15.55 -0.66
N PRO A 124 4.67 -15.73 -1.80
CA PRO A 124 5.06 -15.05 -3.04
C PRO A 124 5.07 -13.53 -2.88
N VAL A 125 4.08 -12.96 -2.19
CA VAL A 125 4.03 -11.51 -1.89
C VAL A 125 5.19 -11.08 -0.99
N ALA A 126 5.56 -11.89 0.00
CA ALA A 126 6.73 -11.59 0.85
C ALA A 126 8.02 -11.48 0.02
N ARG A 127 8.21 -12.35 -0.96
CA ARG A 127 9.35 -12.29 -1.90
C ARG A 127 9.30 -11.05 -2.80
N MET A 128 8.11 -10.66 -3.27
CA MET A 128 7.93 -9.42 -4.04
C MET A 128 8.32 -8.20 -3.20
N ILE A 129 7.84 -8.12 -1.96
CA ILE A 129 8.14 -7.03 -1.02
C ILE A 129 9.66 -6.90 -0.80
N GLN A 130 10.37 -8.00 -0.59
CA GLN A 130 11.84 -7.99 -0.44
C GLN A 130 12.54 -7.41 -1.66
N ARG A 131 12.08 -7.74 -2.88
CA ARG A 131 12.62 -7.17 -4.11
C ARG A 131 12.33 -5.68 -4.22
N ARG A 132 11.12 -5.23 -3.84
CA ARG A 132 10.74 -3.80 -3.82
C ARG A 132 11.59 -3.02 -2.80
N ALA A 133 11.75 -3.54 -1.58
CA ALA A 133 12.58 -2.91 -0.56
C ALA A 133 14.03 -2.68 -1.04
N ARG A 134 14.61 -3.65 -1.75
CA ARG A 134 15.95 -3.49 -2.36
C ARG A 134 15.97 -2.38 -3.41
N ARG A 135 14.95 -2.28 -4.28
CA ARG A 135 14.86 -1.21 -5.28
C ARG A 135 14.79 0.19 -4.65
N HIS A 136 14.21 0.29 -3.45
CA HIS A 136 14.12 1.54 -2.70
C HIS A 136 15.31 1.78 -1.74
N GLY A 137 16.34 0.93 -1.77
CA GLY A 137 17.48 1.06 -0.88
C GLY A 137 17.17 0.78 0.60
N MET A 138 16.05 0.10 0.88
CA MET A 138 15.55 -0.15 2.24
C MET A 138 15.95 -1.52 2.81
N GLN A 139 16.82 -2.26 2.13
CA GLN A 139 17.21 -3.61 2.50
C GLN A 139 17.86 -3.68 3.88
N ASP A 140 18.65 -2.67 4.24
CA ASP A 140 19.40 -2.65 5.50
C ASP A 140 18.50 -2.34 6.71
N HIS A 141 17.32 -1.70 6.47
CA HIS A 141 16.28 -1.50 7.47
C HIS A 141 15.34 -2.70 7.61
N LEU A 142 15.36 -3.64 6.67
CA LEU A 142 14.42 -4.76 6.68
C LEU A 142 14.96 -5.92 7.54
N ALA A 143 14.35 -6.15 8.71
CA ALA A 143 14.64 -7.30 9.54
C ALA A 143 14.22 -8.60 8.83
N ARG A 144 12.95 -8.72 8.51
CA ARG A 144 12.38 -9.83 7.75
C ARG A 144 11.02 -9.45 7.16
N THR A 145 10.64 -10.10 6.05
CA THR A 145 9.26 -10.12 5.57
C THR A 145 8.64 -11.45 5.96
N ARG A 146 7.58 -11.41 6.77
CA ARG A 146 6.81 -12.55 7.29
C ARG A 146 5.45 -12.62 6.59
N TYR A 147 4.77 -13.77 6.67
CA TYR A 147 3.45 -13.93 6.07
C TYR A 147 2.56 -14.81 6.95
N ILE A 148 1.24 -14.61 6.85
CA ILE A 148 0.24 -15.33 7.64
C ILE A 148 -0.35 -16.54 6.92
N ASN A 149 0.03 -16.78 5.67
CA ASN A 149 -0.44 -17.85 4.80
C ASN A 149 -1.98 -17.85 4.59
N VAL A 150 -2.55 -16.66 4.43
CA VAL A 150 -3.96 -16.45 4.09
C VAL A 150 -4.02 -15.67 2.78
N PRO A 151 -4.62 -16.20 1.70
CA PRO A 151 -4.80 -15.48 0.44
C PRO A 151 -5.62 -14.20 0.62
N VAL A 152 -5.37 -13.19 -0.21
CA VAL A 152 -6.07 -11.88 -0.11
C VAL A 152 -7.58 -12.05 -0.09
N LEU A 153 -8.13 -12.84 -1.01
CA LEU A 153 -9.58 -13.05 -1.10
C LEU A 153 -10.16 -13.97 0.00
N ALA A 154 -9.35 -14.43 0.95
CA ALA A 154 -9.78 -15.20 2.12
C ALA A 154 -9.66 -14.41 3.44
N THR A 155 -9.33 -13.12 3.40
CA THR A 155 -9.11 -12.27 4.59
C THR A 155 -10.43 -11.68 5.16
N THR A 156 -11.48 -12.48 5.27
CA THR A 156 -12.81 -12.05 5.75
C THR A 156 -12.97 -12.07 7.27
N ASP A 157 -12.24 -12.95 7.96
CA ASP A 157 -12.31 -13.10 9.41
C ASP A 157 -11.32 -12.14 10.09
N ARG A 158 -11.82 -10.98 10.52
CA ARG A 158 -11.03 -9.93 11.14
C ARG A 158 -10.33 -10.41 12.42
N GLU A 159 -11.02 -11.14 13.29
CA GLU A 159 -10.45 -11.59 14.56
C GLU A 159 -9.29 -12.56 14.33
N ARG A 160 -9.50 -13.53 13.44
CA ARG A 160 -8.47 -14.48 13.02
C ARG A 160 -7.26 -13.76 12.40
N LEU A 161 -7.49 -12.77 11.52
CA LEU A 161 -6.40 -11.98 10.94
C LEU A 161 -5.57 -11.27 12.00
N VAL A 162 -6.23 -10.59 12.94
CA VAL A 162 -5.54 -9.89 14.04
C VAL A 162 -4.71 -10.86 14.87
N GLN A 163 -5.23 -12.05 15.18
CA GLN A 163 -4.50 -13.09 15.91
C GLN A 163 -3.27 -13.59 15.15
N LEU A 164 -3.40 -13.90 13.85
CA LEU A 164 -2.30 -14.36 13.01
C LEU A 164 -1.22 -13.29 12.86
N ILE A 165 -1.62 -12.04 12.58
CA ILE A 165 -0.69 -10.91 12.45
C ILE A 165 0.04 -10.65 13.77
N ARG A 166 -0.67 -10.69 14.92
CA ARG A 166 -0.03 -10.56 16.24
C ARG A 166 1.00 -11.64 16.52
N GLY A 167 0.70 -12.90 16.17
CA GLY A 167 1.64 -14.00 16.32
C GLY A 167 2.93 -13.73 15.57
N GLN A 168 2.82 -13.33 14.30
CA GLN A 168 3.97 -12.99 13.46
C GLN A 168 4.70 -11.74 13.97
N ALA A 169 3.99 -10.73 14.44
CA ALA A 169 4.57 -9.52 14.99
C ALA A 169 5.35 -9.79 16.29
N LYS A 170 4.79 -10.62 17.18
CA LYS A 170 5.48 -11.04 18.41
C LYS A 170 6.79 -11.74 18.11
N GLU A 171 6.77 -12.75 17.22
CA GLU A 171 7.98 -13.45 16.81
C GLU A 171 9.01 -12.50 16.17
N ALA A 172 8.57 -11.54 15.35
CA ALA A 172 9.47 -10.56 14.76
C ALA A 172 10.18 -9.70 15.82
N VAL A 173 9.46 -9.27 16.86
CA VAL A 173 10.02 -8.46 17.95
C VAL A 173 10.96 -9.30 18.83
N GLU A 174 10.53 -10.48 19.25
CA GLU A 174 11.26 -11.29 20.24
C GLU A 174 12.47 -12.03 19.64
N GLN A 175 12.36 -12.51 18.40
CA GLN A 175 13.38 -13.37 17.78
C GLN A 175 14.28 -12.63 16.80
N GLU A 176 13.76 -11.58 16.14
CA GLU A 176 14.48 -10.86 15.09
C GLU A 176 14.85 -9.44 15.50
N GLY A 177 14.39 -8.99 16.69
CA GLY A 177 14.67 -7.66 17.20
C GLY A 177 14.02 -6.54 16.38
N ALA A 178 12.85 -6.83 15.76
CA ALA A 178 12.13 -5.79 15.05
C ALA A 178 11.66 -4.70 16.03
N ASP A 179 11.89 -3.46 15.68
CA ASP A 179 11.48 -2.27 16.43
C ASP A 179 10.35 -1.49 15.76
N VAL A 180 10.02 -1.85 14.52
CA VAL A 180 8.85 -1.37 13.76
C VAL A 180 8.15 -2.54 13.07
N ILE A 181 6.84 -2.59 13.16
CA ILE A 181 6.00 -3.53 12.40
C ILE A 181 5.25 -2.78 11.31
N LEU A 182 5.35 -3.27 10.09
CA LEU A 182 4.63 -2.71 8.94
C LEU A 182 3.68 -3.77 8.37
N LEU A 183 2.40 -3.42 8.25
CA LEU A 183 1.42 -4.30 7.63
C LEU A 183 1.65 -4.33 6.11
N GLY A 184 2.01 -5.48 5.57
CA GLY A 184 2.43 -5.69 4.18
C GLY A 184 1.30 -6.00 3.21
N CYS A 185 0.07 -5.62 3.55
CA CYS A 185 -1.10 -5.74 2.69
C CYS A 185 -2.10 -4.63 3.02
N THR A 186 -2.59 -3.93 2.01
CA THR A 186 -3.63 -2.90 2.19
C THR A 186 -4.99 -3.49 2.56
N GLY A 187 -5.18 -4.79 2.39
CA GLY A 187 -6.30 -5.54 2.94
C GLY A 187 -6.33 -5.63 4.47
N PHE A 188 -5.20 -5.37 5.15
CA PHE A 188 -5.11 -5.29 6.61
C PHE A 188 -5.46 -3.90 7.18
N ARG A 189 -6.08 -3.06 6.38
CA ARG A 189 -6.47 -1.70 6.74
C ARG A 189 -7.26 -1.64 8.05
N GLY A 190 -6.83 -0.70 8.92
CA GLY A 190 -7.46 -0.49 10.21
C GLY A 190 -7.10 -1.52 11.29
N LEU A 191 -6.24 -2.52 11.01
CA LEU A 191 -5.82 -3.51 12.00
C LEU A 191 -4.62 -3.05 12.85
N ALA A 192 -3.87 -2.05 12.40
CA ALA A 192 -2.62 -1.63 13.06
C ALA A 192 -2.80 -1.30 14.55
N ARG A 193 -3.89 -0.61 14.91
CA ARG A 193 -4.20 -0.26 16.30
C ARG A 193 -4.42 -1.49 17.18
N GLU A 194 -5.19 -2.47 16.70
CA GLU A 194 -5.47 -3.70 17.45
C GLU A 194 -4.23 -4.59 17.59
N VAL A 195 -3.44 -4.67 16.53
CA VAL A 195 -2.16 -5.41 16.55
C VAL A 195 -1.21 -4.77 17.56
N GLY A 196 -1.04 -3.44 17.50
CA GLY A 196 -0.16 -2.70 18.43
C GLY A 196 -0.60 -2.81 19.88
N ALA A 197 -1.90 -2.67 20.16
CA ALA A 197 -2.43 -2.86 21.53
C ALA A 197 -2.14 -4.26 22.07
N GLY A 198 -2.24 -5.28 21.21
CA GLY A 198 -1.92 -6.65 21.59
C GLY A 198 -0.44 -6.88 21.89
N LEU A 199 0.48 -6.27 21.12
CA LEU A 199 1.92 -6.34 21.40
C LEU A 199 2.27 -5.66 22.72
N ASN A 200 1.70 -4.50 23.00
CA ASN A 200 1.91 -3.79 24.28
C ASN A 200 1.42 -4.60 25.47
N ALA A 201 0.26 -5.28 25.35
CA ALA A 201 -0.28 -6.15 26.40
C ALA A 201 0.60 -7.39 26.69
N MET A 202 1.41 -7.81 25.73
CA MET A 202 2.38 -8.91 25.88
C MET A 202 3.73 -8.45 26.47
N GLY A 203 3.85 -7.18 26.90
CA GLY A 203 5.08 -6.63 27.48
C GLY A 203 6.14 -6.26 26.47
N ALA A 204 5.83 -6.25 25.16
CA ALA A 204 6.71 -5.70 24.17
C ALA A 204 6.96 -4.21 24.47
N ARG A 205 8.20 -3.74 24.27
CA ARG A 205 8.47 -2.31 24.27
C ARG A 205 7.56 -1.66 23.24
N GLN A 206 7.24 -0.38 23.42
CA GLN A 206 6.36 0.36 22.50
C GLN A 206 6.88 0.25 21.05
N VAL A 207 6.34 -0.72 20.31
CA VAL A 207 6.70 -0.98 18.90
C VAL A 207 5.61 -0.38 18.02
N PRO A 208 5.91 0.62 17.19
CA PRO A 208 4.94 1.17 16.26
C PRO A 208 4.50 0.12 15.25
N VAL A 209 3.19 0.10 14.96
CA VAL A 209 2.59 -0.72 13.91
C VAL A 209 1.97 0.20 12.87
N LEU A 210 2.45 0.13 11.63
CA LEU A 210 2.01 0.99 10.55
C LEU A 210 0.98 0.30 9.66
N ASP A 211 -0.07 1.06 9.33
CA ASP A 211 -1.01 0.75 8.26
C ASP A 211 -0.53 1.43 6.97
N PRO A 212 -0.25 0.69 5.88
CA PRO A 212 0.33 1.25 4.68
C PRO A 212 -0.60 2.24 3.97
N THR A 213 -1.91 1.96 3.92
CA THR A 213 -2.88 2.85 3.28
C THR A 213 -2.99 4.19 4.02
N VAL A 214 -3.15 4.13 5.35
CA VAL A 214 -3.27 5.33 6.20
C VAL A 214 -1.99 6.17 6.11
N THR A 215 -0.83 5.54 6.22
CA THR A 215 0.47 6.22 6.15
C THR A 215 0.67 6.89 4.79
N ALA A 216 0.46 6.15 3.70
CA ALA A 216 0.66 6.66 2.35
C ALA A 216 -0.32 7.79 2.00
N LEU A 217 -1.58 7.69 2.44
CA LEU A 217 -2.56 8.73 2.20
C LEU A 217 -2.19 10.05 2.90
N LYS A 218 -1.72 9.98 4.15
CA LYS A 218 -1.26 11.19 4.87
C LYS A 218 -0.01 11.80 4.25
N MET A 219 0.93 10.98 3.78
CA MET A 219 2.09 11.47 3.04
C MET A 219 1.69 12.13 1.71
N LEU A 220 0.75 11.52 0.97
CA LEU A 220 0.22 12.09 -0.26
C LEU A 220 -0.47 13.44 -0.02
N GLU A 221 -1.31 13.51 1.00
CA GLU A 221 -2.00 14.74 1.42
C GLU A 221 -0.99 15.86 1.72
N SER A 222 0.11 15.52 2.41
CA SER A 222 1.19 16.47 2.71
C SER A 222 1.91 16.95 1.45
N LEU A 223 2.25 16.05 0.53
CA LEU A 223 2.91 16.43 -0.72
C LEU A 223 2.01 17.33 -1.58
N ALA A 224 0.74 16.98 -1.71
CA ALA A 224 -0.23 17.77 -2.46
C ALA A 224 -0.45 19.16 -1.85
N ALA A 225 -0.54 19.25 -0.52
CA ALA A 225 -0.67 20.52 0.20
C ALA A 225 0.57 21.43 0.05
N LEU A 226 1.76 20.85 -0.08
CA LEU A 226 3.01 21.56 -0.33
C LEU A 226 3.23 21.91 -1.81
N GLY A 227 2.34 21.49 -2.71
CA GLY A 227 2.53 21.65 -4.15
C GLY A 227 3.72 20.86 -4.72
N LEU A 228 4.09 19.74 -4.07
CA LEU A 228 5.21 18.90 -4.47
C LEU A 228 4.73 17.68 -5.25
N ALA A 229 5.43 17.38 -6.36
CA ALA A 229 5.22 16.19 -7.17
C ALA A 229 6.57 15.56 -7.53
N GLN A 230 6.55 14.42 -8.18
CA GLN A 230 7.76 13.77 -8.68
C GLN A 230 8.49 14.63 -9.71
N SER A 231 9.82 14.52 -9.69
CA SER A 231 10.68 15.24 -10.64
C SER A 231 10.37 14.83 -12.09
N GLY A 232 10.06 15.80 -12.95
CA GLY A 232 9.87 15.55 -14.37
C GLY A 232 11.15 15.12 -15.12
N ALA A 233 12.33 15.33 -14.50
CA ALA A 233 13.59 14.80 -15.03
C ALA A 233 13.75 13.30 -14.74
N ALA A 234 13.25 12.83 -13.59
CA ALA A 234 13.29 11.41 -13.23
C ALA A 234 12.14 10.62 -13.86
N PHE A 235 10.97 11.25 -14.03
CA PHE A 235 9.75 10.64 -14.56
C PHE A 235 9.24 11.50 -15.74
N ALA A 236 9.99 11.46 -16.84
CA ALA A 236 9.67 12.22 -18.04
C ALA A 236 8.41 11.67 -18.72
N ARG A 237 7.57 12.58 -19.24
CA ARG A 237 6.38 12.19 -19.98
C ARG A 237 6.72 11.22 -21.12
N PRO A 238 5.99 10.08 -21.26
CA PRO A 238 6.25 9.14 -22.31
C PRO A 238 6.07 9.77 -23.70
N PRO A 239 6.93 9.44 -24.69
CA PRO A 239 6.77 9.94 -26.04
C PRO A 239 5.44 9.49 -26.65
N GLU A 240 4.87 10.32 -27.52
CA GLU A 240 3.65 9.98 -28.23
C GLU A 240 3.89 8.82 -29.20
N LYS A 241 3.14 7.75 -29.04
CA LYS A 241 3.09 6.60 -29.95
C LYS A 241 1.80 5.82 -29.74
N VAL A 242 1.41 5.03 -30.74
CA VAL A 242 0.27 4.11 -30.57
C VAL A 242 0.60 3.08 -29.47
N ARG A 243 -0.31 2.93 -28.52
CA ARG A 243 -0.28 1.88 -27.48
C ARG A 243 -1.69 1.31 -27.38
N THR A 244 -1.81 0.00 -27.55
CA THR A 244 -3.07 -0.72 -27.37
C THR A 244 -2.94 -1.61 -26.14
N PHE A 245 -3.85 -1.43 -25.20
CA PHE A 245 -4.04 -2.33 -24.04
C PHE A 245 -5.38 -3.03 -24.31
N SER A 246 -5.33 -4.25 -24.80
CA SER A 246 -6.52 -5.08 -25.07
C SER A 246 -6.87 -5.93 -23.84
#